data_9cc1ea52e155a5972b87ff40e9330476
#
_entry.id   9cc1ea52e155a5972b87ff40e9330476
#
_cell.length_a   1.000
_cell.length_b   1.000
_cell.length_c   1.000
_cell.angle_alpha   90.00
_cell.angle_beta   90.00
_cell.angle_gamma   90.00
#
_symmetry.space_group_name_H-M   'P 1'
#
loop_
_entity.id
_entity.type
_entity.pdbx_description
1 polymer ?
#
loop_
_entity_poly.entity_id
_entity_poly.type
_entity_poly.pdbx_seq_one_letter_code
_entity_poly.pdbx_strand_id
1 'polypeptide(L)'
;MNTFHGSDLEKIEQVYGIRKEEITGFGANVNPLGLSPFLKDYLAGHLDVLCAYPDRNYTALRRAISAYTGAPAEHILVGNGSTELISAGIQAVHPKDAVVLGPAYSEYERELSLVGSRMHYYDLKASEDFHLDVEDLEKFITEDIFSHDTDTIPGKSIPCLPQLLVLCNPNNPTSSAITTEQMKRLLSLCKRNGILVMADETYAEFAPCLSDITAIPLTESYDNLIVLRGVSKFWAAPGLRLGYAVTGNRKLQEQINAAKNPWTVSSLADAAGQVMFTDTEYINRTRSLIREEREYCVSFLSELPDLKVFPAYANFVLVRILRQGSTAGDIFEAAIRKKMMIRDCSSFHSLDESFFRFCFMRHEDNVRLMECIKDVISGSFISAPFSQ
;
A
#
# COMPACT_ATOMS: atom_id res chain seq x y z
N MET A 1 13.64 19.62 -7.65
CA MET A 1 12.17 19.70 -7.66
C MET A 1 11.64 19.29 -6.29
N ASN A 2 10.55 19.90 -5.83
CA ASN A 2 9.92 19.47 -4.57
C ASN A 2 9.22 18.12 -4.81
N THR A 3 9.69 17.05 -4.18
CA THR A 3 8.98 15.77 -4.17
C THR A 3 7.75 15.85 -3.25
N PHE A 4 6.55 15.64 -3.81
CA PHE A 4 5.30 15.64 -3.06
C PHE A 4 4.88 14.19 -2.76
N HIS A 5 4.44 13.93 -1.54
CA HIS A 5 3.74 12.69 -1.22
C HIS A 5 2.35 12.71 -1.88
N GLY A 6 1.81 11.55 -2.28
CA GLY A 6 0.54 11.47 -3.03
C GLY A 6 -0.70 12.05 -2.32
N SER A 7 -0.59 12.46 -1.06
CA SER A 7 -1.65 13.08 -0.25
C SER A 7 -1.31 14.49 0.24
N ASP A 8 -0.22 15.12 -0.23
CA ASP A 8 0.26 16.43 0.25
C ASP A 8 -0.52 17.62 -0.39
N LEU A 9 -1.85 17.56 -0.36
CA LEU A 9 -2.69 18.59 -0.99
C LEU A 9 -2.50 19.99 -0.38
N GLU A 10 -2.27 20.09 0.93
CA GLU A 10 -1.97 21.34 1.61
C GLU A 10 -0.68 21.97 1.10
N LYS A 11 0.35 21.17 0.86
CA LYS A 11 1.62 21.63 0.31
C LYS A 11 1.47 22.05 -1.15
N ILE A 12 0.65 21.35 -1.92
CA ILE A 12 0.31 21.74 -3.30
C ILE A 12 -0.42 23.09 -3.31
N GLU A 13 -1.39 23.29 -2.43
CA GLU A 13 -2.10 24.55 -2.30
C GLU A 13 -1.14 25.72 -1.98
N GLN A 14 -0.17 25.50 -1.08
CA GLN A 14 0.84 26.50 -0.74
C GLN A 14 1.77 26.84 -1.91
N VAL A 15 2.18 25.84 -2.68
CA VAL A 15 3.16 26.02 -3.76
C VAL A 15 2.53 26.51 -5.06
N TYR A 16 1.35 26.00 -5.41
CA TYR A 16 0.69 26.28 -6.70
C TYR A 16 -0.48 27.24 -6.61
N GLY A 17 -0.93 27.61 -5.40
CA GLY A 17 -2.09 28.48 -5.21
C GLY A 17 -3.43 27.87 -5.64
N ILE A 18 -3.48 26.55 -5.83
CA ILE A 18 -4.69 25.81 -6.22
C ILE A 18 -5.33 25.26 -4.96
N ARG A 19 -6.59 25.60 -4.71
CA ARG A 19 -7.30 25.10 -3.51
C ARG A 19 -7.39 23.57 -3.56
N LYS A 20 -7.08 22.93 -2.44
CA LYS A 20 -7.02 21.47 -2.33
C LYS A 20 -8.34 20.77 -2.72
N GLU A 21 -9.49 21.42 -2.47
CA GLU A 21 -10.81 20.91 -2.82
C GLU A 21 -11.06 20.87 -4.34
N GLU A 22 -10.25 21.60 -5.12
CA GLU A 22 -10.35 21.65 -6.59
C GLU A 22 -9.45 20.61 -7.27
N ILE A 23 -8.61 19.91 -6.48
CA ILE A 23 -7.62 18.97 -7.02
C ILE A 23 -8.20 17.56 -7.07
N THR A 24 -8.22 16.95 -8.25
CA THR A 24 -8.46 15.52 -8.39
C THR A 24 -7.19 14.76 -7.99
N GLY A 25 -7.26 14.04 -6.87
CA GLY A 25 -6.10 13.40 -6.24
C GLY A 25 -5.81 12.00 -6.77
N PHE A 26 -5.12 11.87 -7.90
CA PHE A 26 -4.69 10.59 -8.46
C PHE A 26 -3.50 9.95 -7.70
N GLY A 27 -2.87 10.67 -6.77
CA GLY A 27 -1.69 10.19 -6.03
C GLY A 27 -2.01 9.42 -4.75
N ALA A 28 -3.21 9.60 -4.18
CA ALA A 28 -3.57 9.09 -2.86
C ALA A 28 -4.06 7.63 -2.84
N ASN A 29 -4.40 7.06 -3.99
CA ASN A 29 -4.91 5.69 -4.17
C ASN A 29 -6.19 5.39 -3.37
N VAL A 30 -7.02 6.38 -3.12
CA VAL A 30 -8.30 6.21 -2.42
C VAL A 30 -9.40 5.90 -3.43
N ASN A 31 -10.34 5.04 -3.07
CA ASN A 31 -11.49 4.70 -3.90
C ASN A 31 -12.30 5.94 -4.29
N PRO A 32 -12.49 6.23 -5.59
CA PRO A 32 -13.18 7.43 -6.07
C PRO A 32 -14.69 7.45 -5.81
N LEU A 33 -15.29 6.34 -5.38
CA LEU A 33 -16.70 6.33 -4.95
C LEU A 33 -16.92 7.15 -3.68
N GLY A 34 -15.85 7.39 -2.90
CA GLY A 34 -15.95 7.99 -1.58
C GLY A 34 -16.58 7.06 -0.55
N LEU A 35 -16.86 7.57 0.62
CA LEU A 35 -17.48 6.79 1.70
C LEU A 35 -18.87 6.30 1.27
N SER A 36 -19.16 5.02 1.54
CA SER A 36 -20.45 4.39 1.24
C SER A 36 -21.63 5.20 1.80
N PRO A 37 -22.72 5.41 1.03
CA PRO A 37 -23.93 6.03 1.56
C PRO A 37 -24.49 5.28 2.77
N PHE A 38 -24.52 3.94 2.73
CA PHE A 38 -24.93 3.09 3.84
C PHE A 38 -24.15 3.40 5.11
N LEU A 39 -22.82 3.49 5.01
CA LEU A 39 -21.97 3.81 6.15
C LEU A 39 -22.16 5.24 6.65
N LYS A 40 -22.35 6.22 5.74
CA LYS A 40 -22.64 7.62 6.12
C LYS A 40 -23.92 7.72 6.96
N ASP A 41 -25.01 7.09 6.49
CA ASP A 41 -26.30 7.11 7.16
C ASP A 41 -26.23 6.41 8.51
N TYR A 42 -25.54 5.27 8.56
CA TYR A 42 -25.31 4.56 9.82
C TYR A 42 -24.58 5.43 10.84
N LEU A 43 -23.46 6.03 10.46
CA LEU A 43 -22.66 6.85 11.36
C LEU A 43 -23.41 8.10 11.82
N ALA A 44 -24.17 8.76 10.92
CA ALA A 44 -24.99 9.92 11.27
C ALA A 44 -26.05 9.59 12.35
N GLY A 45 -26.60 8.37 12.33
CA GLY A 45 -27.57 7.89 13.31
C GLY A 45 -26.97 7.32 14.60
N HIS A 46 -25.63 7.19 14.69
CA HIS A 46 -24.97 6.51 15.82
C HIS A 46 -23.87 7.34 16.49
N LEU A 47 -23.93 8.66 16.42
CA LEU A 47 -22.91 9.54 17.03
C LEU A 47 -22.82 9.41 18.55
N ASP A 48 -23.88 8.95 19.22
CA ASP A 48 -23.90 8.74 20.67
C ASP A 48 -22.87 7.70 21.15
N VAL A 49 -22.33 6.84 20.26
CA VAL A 49 -21.23 5.92 20.60
C VAL A 49 -19.98 6.66 21.07
N LEU A 50 -19.84 7.95 20.72
CA LEU A 50 -18.72 8.79 21.15
C LEU A 50 -18.74 9.12 22.67
N CYS A 51 -19.87 8.92 23.34
CA CYS A 51 -20.02 9.16 24.78
C CYS A 51 -19.45 8.04 25.66
N ALA A 52 -18.98 6.93 25.07
CA ALA A 52 -18.46 5.77 25.79
C ALA A 52 -17.20 5.21 25.15
N TYR A 53 -16.33 4.60 25.99
CA TYR A 53 -15.22 3.82 25.46
C TYR A 53 -15.74 2.58 24.72
N PRO A 54 -15.09 2.16 23.63
CA PRO A 54 -15.44 0.91 22.95
C PRO A 54 -15.10 -0.32 23.82
N ASP A 55 -15.62 -1.49 23.44
CA ASP A 55 -15.17 -2.76 24.03
C ASP A 55 -13.65 -2.89 23.91
N ARG A 56 -12.99 -3.09 25.04
CA ARG A 56 -11.52 -3.20 25.11
C ARG A 56 -10.95 -4.29 24.20
N ASN A 57 -11.72 -5.35 23.95
CA ASN A 57 -11.34 -6.47 23.12
C ASN A 57 -11.86 -6.34 21.67
N TYR A 58 -12.67 -5.30 21.39
CA TYR A 58 -13.30 -5.11 20.07
C TYR A 58 -14.00 -6.37 19.55
N THR A 59 -14.73 -7.05 20.43
CA THR A 59 -15.27 -8.39 20.16
C THR A 59 -16.21 -8.41 18.95
N ALA A 60 -17.12 -7.43 18.86
CA ALA A 60 -18.06 -7.32 17.75
C ALA A 60 -17.36 -6.98 16.44
N LEU A 61 -16.41 -6.03 16.47
CA LEU A 61 -15.60 -5.66 15.30
C LEU A 61 -14.76 -6.85 14.78
N ARG A 62 -14.10 -7.58 15.66
CA ARG A 62 -13.31 -8.78 15.27
C ARG A 62 -14.21 -9.86 14.64
N ARG A 63 -15.44 -10.05 15.14
CA ARG A 63 -16.41 -10.95 14.52
C ARG A 63 -16.85 -10.48 13.14
N ALA A 64 -17.08 -9.17 12.95
CA ALA A 64 -17.43 -8.61 11.64
C ALA A 64 -16.29 -8.80 10.62
N ILE A 65 -15.03 -8.54 11.03
CA ILE A 65 -13.85 -8.79 10.19
C ILE A 65 -13.70 -10.30 9.91
N SER A 66 -13.92 -11.17 10.90
CA SER A 66 -13.90 -12.63 10.74
C SER A 66 -14.91 -13.10 9.69
N ALA A 67 -16.14 -12.61 9.76
CA ALA A 67 -17.19 -12.92 8.79
C ALA A 67 -16.83 -12.44 7.37
N TYR A 68 -16.16 -11.30 7.25
CA TYR A 68 -15.73 -10.73 5.98
C TYR A 68 -14.52 -11.45 5.35
N THR A 69 -13.54 -11.82 6.17
CA THR A 69 -12.26 -12.36 5.71
C THR A 69 -12.20 -13.89 5.69
N GLY A 70 -13.08 -14.55 6.45
CA GLY A 70 -13.03 -15.97 6.72
C GLY A 70 -12.03 -16.39 7.79
N ALA A 71 -11.20 -15.46 8.30
CA ALA A 71 -10.20 -15.78 9.33
C ALA A 71 -10.87 -15.95 10.71
N PRO A 72 -10.37 -16.84 11.59
CA PRO A 72 -10.85 -16.94 12.96
C PRO A 72 -10.77 -15.61 13.72
N ALA A 73 -11.81 -15.26 14.48
CA ALA A 73 -11.87 -13.98 15.18
C ALA A 73 -10.73 -13.80 16.20
N GLU A 74 -10.24 -14.90 16.79
CA GLU A 74 -9.09 -14.92 17.69
C GLU A 74 -7.75 -14.63 16.99
N HIS A 75 -7.67 -14.78 15.67
CA HIS A 75 -6.47 -14.44 14.88
C HIS A 75 -6.44 -12.95 14.48
N ILE A 76 -7.50 -12.19 14.77
CA ILE A 76 -7.65 -10.80 14.32
C ILE A 76 -7.21 -9.83 15.41
N LEU A 77 -6.32 -8.92 15.04
CA LEU A 77 -5.92 -7.74 15.80
C LEU A 77 -6.49 -6.50 15.11
N VAL A 78 -6.99 -5.53 15.86
CA VAL A 78 -7.44 -4.25 15.29
C VAL A 78 -6.56 -3.11 15.74
N GLY A 79 -6.45 -2.06 14.92
CA GLY A 79 -5.57 -0.93 15.19
C GLY A 79 -6.03 0.38 14.56
N ASN A 80 -5.38 1.47 14.95
CA ASN A 80 -5.59 2.83 14.41
C ASN A 80 -4.99 2.97 13.00
N GLY A 81 -5.64 2.32 12.02
CA GLY A 81 -5.13 2.11 10.68
C GLY A 81 -4.08 0.99 10.63
N SER A 82 -3.74 0.56 9.41
CA SER A 82 -2.67 -0.44 9.20
C SER A 82 -1.30 0.05 9.67
N THR A 83 -1.04 1.36 9.64
CA THR A 83 0.23 1.95 10.06
C THR A 83 0.57 1.66 11.53
N GLU A 84 -0.41 1.74 12.44
CA GLU A 84 -0.17 1.35 13.84
C GLU A 84 0.19 -0.13 13.96
N LEU A 85 -0.43 -0.98 13.17
CA LEU A 85 -0.18 -2.42 13.20
C LEU A 85 1.19 -2.77 12.57
N ILE A 86 1.64 -2.01 11.56
CA ILE A 86 3.00 -2.09 11.04
C ILE A 86 3.99 -1.75 12.16
N SER A 87 3.81 -0.61 12.81
CA SER A 87 4.67 -0.14 13.90
C SER A 87 4.71 -1.14 15.06
N ALA A 88 3.54 -1.56 15.56
CA ALA A 88 3.45 -2.50 16.67
C ALA A 88 4.02 -3.89 16.32
N GLY A 89 3.85 -4.34 15.07
CA GLY A 89 4.42 -5.59 14.57
C GLY A 89 5.95 -5.54 14.52
N ILE A 90 6.52 -4.46 13.96
CA ILE A 90 7.97 -4.26 13.92
C ILE A 90 8.55 -4.13 15.33
N GLN A 91 7.90 -3.39 16.22
CA GLN A 91 8.32 -3.28 17.63
C GLN A 91 8.26 -4.63 18.37
N ALA A 92 7.23 -5.45 18.11
CA ALA A 92 7.08 -6.77 18.71
C ALA A 92 8.17 -7.74 18.27
N VAL A 93 8.57 -7.70 17.01
CA VAL A 93 9.67 -8.54 16.45
C VAL A 93 11.03 -7.98 16.84
N HIS A 94 11.17 -6.67 16.83
CA HIS A 94 12.42 -5.93 17.08
C HIS A 94 13.62 -6.53 16.33
N PRO A 95 13.54 -6.61 14.98
CA PRO A 95 14.54 -7.30 14.19
C PRO A 95 15.87 -6.54 14.20
N LYS A 96 16.99 -7.25 14.29
CA LYS A 96 18.33 -6.66 14.06
C LYS A 96 18.56 -6.42 12.58
N ASP A 97 18.15 -7.39 11.77
CA ASP A 97 18.19 -7.33 10.31
C ASP A 97 16.81 -7.64 9.76
N ALA A 98 16.39 -6.83 8.78
CA ALA A 98 15.11 -7.01 8.09
C ALA A 98 15.30 -6.86 6.57
N VAL A 99 14.56 -7.65 5.80
CA VAL A 99 14.44 -7.49 4.34
C VAL A 99 13.18 -6.72 4.02
N VAL A 100 13.27 -5.75 3.13
CA VAL A 100 12.14 -5.02 2.55
C VAL A 100 12.09 -5.31 1.05
N LEU A 101 10.95 -5.80 0.57
CA LEU A 101 10.70 -6.00 -0.85
C LEU A 101 10.49 -4.64 -1.51
N GLY A 102 11.50 -4.18 -2.27
CA GLY A 102 11.51 -2.88 -2.92
C GLY A 102 11.12 -2.91 -4.41
N PRO A 103 10.79 -1.75 -4.99
CA PRO A 103 10.52 -0.47 -4.32
C PRO A 103 9.30 -0.56 -3.40
N ALA A 104 9.32 0.14 -2.26
CA ALA A 104 8.35 -0.05 -1.20
C ALA A 104 7.83 1.27 -0.59
N TYR A 105 6.79 1.15 0.21
CA TYR A 105 6.23 2.25 1.00
C TYR A 105 7.20 2.67 2.10
N SER A 106 7.50 3.95 2.19
CA SER A 106 8.53 4.53 3.07
C SER A 106 8.30 4.32 4.57
N GLU A 107 7.08 4.05 5.00
CA GLU A 107 6.79 3.81 6.42
C GLU A 107 7.42 2.51 6.94
N TYR A 108 7.67 1.52 6.08
CA TYR A 108 8.40 0.31 6.52
C TYR A 108 9.82 0.66 6.92
N GLU A 109 10.52 1.43 6.08
CA GLU A 109 11.86 1.92 6.37
C GLU A 109 11.87 2.77 7.64
N ARG A 110 10.93 3.71 7.75
CA ARG A 110 10.80 4.57 8.91
C ARG A 110 10.64 3.76 10.20
N GLU A 111 9.72 2.80 10.25
CA GLU A 111 9.44 2.02 11.45
C GLU A 111 10.60 1.06 11.80
N LEU A 112 11.26 0.48 10.81
CA LEU A 112 12.47 -0.33 11.01
C LEU A 112 13.63 0.50 11.56
N SER A 113 13.81 1.73 11.06
CA SER A 113 14.85 2.65 11.56
C SER A 113 14.63 3.04 13.03
N LEU A 114 13.36 3.22 13.45
CA LEU A 114 13.01 3.57 14.84
C LEU A 114 13.39 2.48 15.86
N VAL A 115 13.43 1.22 15.44
CA VAL A 115 13.90 0.11 16.29
C VAL A 115 15.38 -0.22 16.10
N GLY A 116 16.09 0.58 15.28
CA GLY A 116 17.53 0.38 15.03
C GLY A 116 17.83 -0.85 14.17
N SER A 117 16.87 -1.31 13.38
CA SER A 117 17.05 -2.44 12.46
C SER A 117 17.94 -2.05 11.29
N ARG A 118 18.84 -2.95 10.89
CA ARG A 118 19.55 -2.85 9.62
C ARG A 118 18.63 -3.37 8.53
N MET A 119 18.43 -2.54 7.49
CA MET A 119 17.57 -2.87 6.37
C MET A 119 18.36 -3.35 5.17
N HIS A 120 17.85 -4.36 4.51
CA HIS A 120 18.33 -4.89 3.26
C HIS A 120 17.19 -4.81 2.24
N TYR A 121 17.39 -4.06 1.16
CA TYR A 121 16.40 -4.01 0.09
C TYR A 121 16.63 -5.14 -0.90
N TYR A 122 15.58 -5.94 -1.13
CA TYR A 122 15.51 -6.81 -2.30
C TYR A 122 14.65 -6.12 -3.36
N ASP A 123 15.32 -5.57 -4.39
CA ASP A 123 14.64 -4.78 -5.40
C ASP A 123 14.03 -5.66 -6.49
N LEU A 124 12.70 -5.58 -6.63
CA LEU A 124 11.99 -6.13 -7.77
C LEU A 124 12.41 -5.37 -9.05
N LYS A 125 12.66 -6.08 -10.13
CA LYS A 125 13.27 -5.53 -11.35
C LYS A 125 12.22 -5.08 -12.36
N ALA A 126 12.35 -3.86 -12.88
CA ALA A 126 11.49 -3.34 -13.95
C ALA A 126 11.62 -4.13 -15.27
N SER A 127 12.76 -4.81 -15.51
CA SER A 127 12.96 -5.73 -16.64
C SER A 127 12.10 -6.98 -16.55
N GLU A 128 11.67 -7.35 -15.35
CA GLU A 128 10.86 -8.53 -15.02
C GLU A 128 9.44 -8.12 -14.58
N ASP A 129 9.00 -6.92 -14.98
CA ASP A 129 7.70 -6.33 -14.62
C ASP A 129 7.41 -6.33 -13.11
N PHE A 130 8.46 -6.20 -12.31
CA PHE A 130 8.42 -6.23 -10.85
C PHE A 130 7.84 -7.53 -10.27
N HIS A 131 7.98 -8.64 -10.95
CA HIS A 131 7.59 -9.96 -10.43
C HIS A 131 8.63 -10.46 -9.41
N LEU A 132 8.14 -11.12 -8.37
CA LEU A 132 9.01 -11.76 -7.39
C LEU A 132 9.53 -13.09 -7.93
N ASP A 133 10.86 -13.22 -7.96
CA ASP A 133 11.54 -14.51 -8.07
C ASP A 133 11.91 -15.00 -6.65
N VAL A 134 11.25 -16.08 -6.21
CA VAL A 134 11.46 -16.61 -4.85
C VAL A 134 12.83 -17.28 -4.72
N GLU A 135 13.40 -17.83 -5.80
CA GLU A 135 14.70 -18.48 -5.79
C GLU A 135 15.84 -17.45 -5.74
N ASP A 136 15.70 -16.35 -6.48
CA ASP A 136 16.63 -15.20 -6.41
C ASP A 136 16.58 -14.54 -5.03
N LEU A 137 15.39 -14.39 -4.43
CA LEU A 137 15.24 -13.89 -3.07
C LEU A 137 15.87 -14.85 -2.03
N GLU A 138 15.77 -16.18 -2.21
CA GLU A 138 16.43 -17.14 -1.32
C GLU A 138 17.94 -16.94 -1.30
N LYS A 139 18.53 -16.81 -2.49
CA LYS A 139 19.95 -16.53 -2.63
C LYS A 139 20.34 -15.22 -1.97
N PHE A 140 19.57 -14.17 -2.21
CA PHE A 140 19.79 -12.88 -1.58
C PHE A 140 19.81 -12.96 -0.05
N ILE A 141 18.84 -13.65 0.55
CA ILE A 141 18.72 -13.80 2.01
C ILE A 141 19.88 -14.63 2.59
N THR A 142 20.31 -15.70 1.88
CA THR A 142 21.27 -16.67 2.44
C THR A 142 22.72 -16.38 2.09
N GLU A 143 22.98 -15.62 1.04
CA GLU A 143 24.34 -15.39 0.50
C GLU A 143 24.65 -13.89 0.36
N ASP A 144 23.84 -13.13 -0.39
CA ASP A 144 24.22 -11.78 -0.84
C ASP A 144 24.24 -10.77 0.32
N ILE A 145 23.35 -10.88 1.30
CA ILE A 145 23.33 -10.02 2.50
C ILE A 145 24.68 -10.06 3.22
N PHE A 146 25.38 -11.19 3.19
CA PHE A 146 26.66 -11.37 3.86
C PHE A 146 27.87 -10.94 3.00
N SER A 147 27.73 -10.90 1.69
CA SER A 147 28.80 -10.61 0.76
C SER A 147 29.11 -9.11 0.60
N HIS A 148 28.14 -8.25 0.85
CA HIS A 148 28.27 -6.79 0.70
C HIS A 148 28.89 -6.07 1.91
N ASP A 149 29.11 -6.74 3.03
CA ASP A 149 29.64 -6.15 4.27
C ASP A 149 31.17 -6.39 4.42
N THR A 150 31.95 -6.34 3.31
CA THR A 150 33.41 -6.44 3.33
C THR A 150 34.10 -5.21 3.92
N ASP A 151 33.41 -4.07 4.04
CA ASP A 151 33.88 -2.91 4.79
C ASP A 151 33.62 -3.09 6.28
N THR A 152 34.50 -3.86 6.94
CA THR A 152 34.55 -3.96 8.40
C THR A 152 34.95 -2.60 9.01
N ILE A 153 33.98 -1.70 9.12
CA ILE A 153 34.14 -0.53 9.97
C ILE A 153 34.20 -1.05 11.41
N PRO A 154 35.30 -0.78 12.17
CA PRO A 154 35.39 -1.22 13.56
C PRO A 154 34.18 -0.74 14.36
N GLY A 155 33.39 -1.68 14.89
CA GLY A 155 32.19 -1.40 15.68
C GLY A 155 30.85 -1.66 15.00
N LYS A 156 30.80 -1.99 13.69
CA LYS A 156 29.57 -2.51 13.06
C LYS A 156 29.39 -4.01 13.36
N SER A 157 28.17 -4.40 13.73
CA SER A 157 27.83 -5.81 13.90
C SER A 157 27.81 -6.54 12.54
N ILE A 158 28.34 -7.76 12.53
CA ILE A 158 28.25 -8.66 11.36
C ILE A 158 26.77 -8.88 11.02
N PRO A 159 26.36 -8.88 9.73
CA PRO A 159 25.00 -9.23 9.33
C PRO A 159 24.61 -10.61 9.87
N CYS A 160 23.37 -10.74 10.30
CA CYS A 160 22.80 -12.03 10.65
C CYS A 160 21.62 -12.34 9.71
N LEU A 161 21.15 -13.57 9.69
CA LEU A 161 19.93 -13.89 8.96
C LEU A 161 18.82 -12.91 9.39
N PRO A 162 18.08 -12.31 8.45
CA PRO A 162 17.01 -11.37 8.78
C PRO A 162 15.94 -12.07 9.63
N GLN A 163 15.35 -11.36 10.58
CA GLN A 163 14.28 -11.86 11.42
C GLN A 163 12.89 -11.49 10.88
N LEU A 164 12.85 -10.50 9.99
CA LEU A 164 11.62 -9.99 9.42
C LEU A 164 11.80 -9.75 7.91
N LEU A 165 10.81 -10.16 7.13
CA LEU A 165 10.62 -9.77 5.74
C LEU A 165 9.34 -8.98 5.64
N VAL A 166 9.40 -7.75 5.10
CA VAL A 166 8.25 -6.87 4.89
C VAL A 166 7.96 -6.75 3.41
N LEU A 167 6.72 -6.98 3.02
CA LEU A 167 6.26 -6.84 1.65
C LEU A 167 4.85 -6.24 1.58
N CYS A 168 4.54 -5.63 0.45
CA CYS A 168 3.18 -5.15 0.12
C CYS A 168 2.61 -5.99 -1.03
N ASN A 169 1.37 -6.45 -0.93
CA ASN A 169 0.73 -7.29 -1.94
C ASN A 169 -0.75 -6.92 -2.18
N PRO A 170 -1.11 -6.31 -3.31
CA PRO A 170 -0.25 -5.80 -4.39
C PRO A 170 0.71 -4.71 -3.94
N ASN A 171 1.89 -4.68 -4.56
CA ASN A 171 2.97 -3.78 -4.14
C ASN A 171 2.67 -2.31 -4.47
N ASN A 172 3.06 -1.41 -3.58
CA ASN A 172 3.07 0.03 -3.80
C ASN A 172 4.54 0.51 -3.87
N PRO A 173 5.02 1.02 -5.03
CA PRO A 173 4.24 1.67 -6.10
C PRO A 173 3.99 0.82 -7.36
N THR A 174 4.50 -0.41 -7.47
CA THR A 174 4.55 -1.16 -8.73
C THR A 174 3.22 -1.75 -9.17
N SER A 175 2.26 -1.92 -8.26
CA SER A 175 1.00 -2.63 -8.49
C SER A 175 1.16 -4.11 -8.85
N SER A 176 2.38 -4.65 -8.84
CA SER A 176 2.62 -6.09 -9.04
C SER A 176 2.07 -6.91 -7.87
N ALA A 177 1.73 -8.16 -8.13
CA ALA A 177 1.19 -9.04 -7.10
C ALA A 177 1.97 -10.36 -7.00
N ILE A 178 2.05 -10.87 -5.78
CA ILE A 178 2.56 -12.19 -5.42
C ILE A 178 1.34 -13.10 -5.32
N THR A 179 1.34 -14.18 -6.09
CA THR A 179 0.25 -15.15 -6.05
C THR A 179 0.26 -15.95 -4.74
N THR A 180 -0.88 -16.51 -4.36
CA THR A 180 -0.99 -17.37 -3.17
C THR A 180 0.01 -18.53 -3.21
N GLU A 181 0.30 -19.08 -4.41
CA GLU A 181 1.27 -20.15 -4.57
C GLU A 181 2.72 -19.68 -4.37
N GLN A 182 3.08 -18.54 -4.94
CA GLN A 182 4.39 -17.92 -4.65
C GLN A 182 4.53 -17.56 -3.17
N MET A 183 3.44 -17.06 -2.54
CA MET A 183 3.41 -16.76 -1.11
C MET A 183 3.66 -18.00 -0.25
N LYS A 184 3.09 -19.17 -0.58
CA LYS A 184 3.37 -20.43 0.12
C LYS A 184 4.84 -20.83 0.02
N ARG A 185 5.45 -20.68 -1.16
CA ARG A 185 6.88 -20.96 -1.36
C ARG A 185 7.72 -20.02 -0.50
N LEU A 186 7.42 -18.72 -0.53
CA LEU A 186 8.08 -17.69 0.26
C LEU A 186 7.97 -17.96 1.77
N LEU A 187 6.76 -18.27 2.25
CA LEU A 187 6.52 -18.57 3.68
C LEU A 187 7.29 -19.81 4.14
N SER A 188 7.36 -20.84 3.28
CA SER A 188 8.11 -22.06 3.57
C SER A 188 9.61 -21.77 3.63
N LEU A 189 10.14 -20.97 2.73
CA LEU A 189 11.53 -20.48 2.74
C LEU A 189 11.81 -19.69 4.02
N CYS A 190 11.00 -18.69 4.32
CA CYS A 190 11.15 -17.86 5.51
C CYS A 190 11.05 -18.66 6.80
N LYS A 191 10.14 -19.64 6.88
CA LYS A 191 9.99 -20.51 8.06
C LYS A 191 11.24 -21.36 8.33
N ARG A 192 11.86 -21.93 7.29
CA ARG A 192 13.11 -22.69 7.42
C ARG A 192 14.26 -21.84 7.98
N ASN A 193 14.25 -20.55 7.68
CA ASN A 193 15.27 -19.58 8.10
C ASN A 193 14.90 -18.76 9.36
N GLY A 194 13.76 -19.06 10.01
CA GLY A 194 13.31 -18.37 11.23
C GLY A 194 12.84 -16.94 10.97
N ILE A 195 12.41 -16.61 9.74
CA ILE A 195 12.01 -15.29 9.31
C ILE A 195 10.48 -15.15 9.41
N LEU A 196 10.00 -14.12 10.10
CA LEU A 196 8.60 -13.69 10.05
C LEU A 196 8.33 -12.90 8.76
N VAL A 197 7.19 -13.15 8.13
CA VAL A 197 6.71 -12.37 6.97
C VAL A 197 5.59 -11.45 7.39
N MET A 198 5.75 -10.15 7.15
CA MET A 198 4.72 -9.13 7.29
C MET A 198 4.23 -8.75 5.89
N ALA A 199 3.01 -9.15 5.56
CA ALA A 199 2.38 -8.90 4.27
C ALA A 199 1.34 -7.79 4.41
N ASP A 200 1.60 -6.62 3.83
CA ASP A 200 0.64 -5.51 3.76
C ASP A 200 -0.28 -5.69 2.54
N GLU A 201 -1.50 -6.09 2.79
CA GLU A 201 -2.56 -6.28 1.80
C GLU A 201 -3.53 -5.09 1.70
N THR A 202 -3.09 -3.87 2.01
CA THR A 202 -3.93 -2.66 1.96
C THR A 202 -4.63 -2.44 0.61
N TYR A 203 -4.10 -2.99 -0.48
CA TYR A 203 -4.65 -2.87 -1.84
C TYR A 203 -5.24 -4.17 -2.38
N ALA A 204 -5.20 -5.28 -1.64
CA ALA A 204 -5.58 -6.60 -2.16
C ALA A 204 -7.05 -6.68 -2.61
N GLU A 205 -7.96 -5.96 -1.94
CA GLU A 205 -9.40 -5.96 -2.25
C GLU A 205 -9.73 -5.40 -3.64
N PHE A 206 -8.81 -4.62 -4.25
CA PHE A 206 -8.92 -4.10 -5.61
C PHE A 206 -8.46 -5.07 -6.71
N ALA A 207 -7.82 -6.17 -6.33
CA ALA A 207 -7.32 -7.13 -7.31
C ALA A 207 -8.43 -7.74 -8.15
N PRO A 208 -8.15 -8.12 -9.41
CA PRO A 208 -9.11 -8.79 -10.27
C PRO A 208 -9.72 -10.04 -9.63
N CYS A 209 -8.89 -10.80 -8.94
CA CYS A 209 -9.28 -11.97 -8.16
C CYS A 209 -8.55 -11.95 -6.81
N LEU A 210 -9.27 -11.65 -5.74
CA LEU A 210 -8.69 -11.54 -4.39
C LEU A 210 -8.13 -12.88 -3.90
N SER A 211 -8.81 -14.00 -4.20
CA SER A 211 -8.39 -15.34 -3.74
C SER A 211 -7.04 -15.78 -4.30
N ASP A 212 -6.62 -15.22 -5.45
CA ASP A 212 -5.38 -15.61 -6.12
C ASP A 212 -4.14 -14.99 -5.46
N ILE A 213 -4.33 -13.94 -4.65
CA ILE A 213 -3.23 -13.16 -4.08
C ILE A 213 -3.26 -13.02 -2.57
N THR A 214 -4.43 -13.19 -1.91
CA THR A 214 -4.50 -13.00 -0.46
C THR A 214 -3.78 -14.10 0.31
N ALA A 215 -3.01 -13.69 1.31
CA ALA A 215 -2.34 -14.60 2.23
C ALA A 215 -3.15 -14.85 3.52
N ILE A 216 -4.32 -14.22 3.70
CA ILE A 216 -5.13 -14.41 4.94
C ILE A 216 -5.41 -15.89 5.23
N PRO A 217 -5.86 -16.74 4.27
CA PRO A 217 -6.10 -18.16 4.56
C PRO A 217 -4.84 -18.92 4.98
N LEU A 218 -3.65 -18.43 4.62
CA LEU A 218 -2.39 -19.07 4.96
C LEU A 218 -1.99 -18.85 6.43
N THR A 219 -2.59 -17.87 7.12
CA THR A 219 -2.31 -17.60 8.55
C THR A 219 -2.70 -18.73 9.49
N GLU A 220 -3.56 -19.65 9.06
CA GLU A 220 -3.89 -20.87 9.83
C GLU A 220 -2.80 -21.92 9.75
N SER A 221 -2.02 -21.95 8.65
CA SER A 221 -1.00 -22.97 8.42
C SER A 221 0.43 -22.48 8.67
N TYR A 222 0.63 -21.15 8.63
CA TYR A 222 1.93 -20.51 8.76
C TYR A 222 1.96 -19.56 9.96
N ASP A 223 2.62 -19.98 11.04
CA ASP A 223 2.83 -19.18 12.26
C ASP A 223 3.89 -18.07 12.09
N ASN A 224 4.60 -18.08 10.97
CA ASN A 224 5.54 -17.03 10.56
C ASN A 224 4.93 -16.00 9.59
N LEU A 225 3.61 -15.80 9.65
CA LEU A 225 2.90 -14.83 8.80
C LEU A 225 2.02 -13.91 9.63
N ILE A 226 2.08 -12.63 9.33
CA ILE A 226 1.09 -11.62 9.70
C ILE A 226 0.63 -10.87 8.45
N VAL A 227 -0.67 -10.78 8.23
CA VAL A 227 -1.29 -10.06 7.11
C VAL A 227 -1.97 -8.81 7.63
N LEU A 228 -1.68 -7.66 7.02
CA LEU A 228 -2.23 -6.37 7.41
C LEU A 228 -3.23 -5.87 6.37
N ARG A 229 -4.33 -5.27 6.80
CA ARG A 229 -5.29 -4.56 5.95
C ARG A 229 -5.81 -3.30 6.61
N GLY A 230 -6.30 -2.35 5.81
CA GLY A 230 -6.87 -1.11 6.31
C GLY A 230 -8.03 -0.62 5.47
N VAL A 231 -8.92 0.16 6.08
CA VAL A 231 -10.12 0.69 5.41
C VAL A 231 -9.86 2.00 4.66
N SER A 232 -8.63 2.47 4.64
CA SER A 232 -8.26 3.78 4.07
C SER A 232 -8.43 3.86 2.55
N LYS A 233 -8.26 2.74 1.83
CA LYS A 233 -8.17 2.72 0.37
C LYS A 233 -9.45 2.20 -0.26
N PHE A 234 -9.73 0.89 -0.13
CA PHE A 234 -10.90 0.26 -0.72
C PHE A 234 -12.22 0.85 -0.20
N TRP A 235 -12.31 1.09 1.10
CA TRP A 235 -13.50 1.62 1.77
C TRP A 235 -13.57 3.16 1.78
N ALA A 236 -12.62 3.83 1.14
CA ALA A 236 -12.53 5.29 1.07
C ALA A 236 -12.66 6.00 2.43
N ALA A 237 -12.16 5.39 3.49
CA ALA A 237 -12.28 5.88 4.86
C ALA A 237 -10.92 6.16 5.54
N PRO A 238 -9.99 6.94 4.91
CA PRO A 238 -8.68 7.20 5.51
C PRO A 238 -8.77 7.95 6.85
N GLY A 239 -9.75 8.84 7.01
CA GLY A 239 -9.98 9.60 8.24
C GLY A 239 -10.58 8.78 9.39
N LEU A 240 -11.16 7.60 9.12
CA LEU A 240 -11.72 6.71 10.13
C LEU A 240 -10.63 6.06 10.99
N ARG A 241 -9.42 5.91 10.44
CA ARG A 241 -8.26 5.31 11.13
C ARG A 241 -8.55 3.90 11.66
N LEU A 242 -9.07 3.03 10.83
CA LEU A 242 -9.29 1.63 11.14
C LEU A 242 -8.42 0.73 10.26
N GLY A 243 -7.76 -0.23 10.89
CA GLY A 243 -7.02 -1.31 10.26
C GLY A 243 -7.12 -2.59 11.07
N TYR A 244 -6.74 -3.69 10.46
CA TYR A 244 -6.66 -4.98 11.13
C TYR A 244 -5.49 -5.81 10.63
N ALA A 245 -5.02 -6.71 11.51
CA ALA A 245 -4.04 -7.71 11.17
C ALA A 245 -4.59 -9.11 11.46
N VAL A 246 -4.14 -10.09 10.67
CA VAL A 246 -4.50 -11.50 10.84
C VAL A 246 -3.23 -12.32 11.00
N THR A 247 -3.12 -13.09 12.07
CA THR A 247 -2.02 -14.03 12.29
C THR A 247 -2.46 -15.17 13.21
N GLY A 248 -2.07 -16.40 12.90
CA GLY A 248 -2.24 -17.56 13.78
C GLY A 248 -1.19 -17.65 14.90
N ASN A 249 -0.17 -16.77 14.87
CA ASN A 249 0.91 -16.76 15.86
C ASN A 249 0.46 -16.08 17.16
N ARG A 250 0.04 -16.87 18.14
CA ARG A 250 -0.46 -16.37 19.42
C ARG A 250 0.58 -15.53 20.18
N LYS A 251 1.85 -15.96 20.18
CA LYS A 251 2.92 -15.20 20.85
C LYS A 251 3.09 -13.81 20.24
N LEU A 252 3.07 -13.72 18.90
CA LEU A 252 3.16 -12.45 18.19
C LEU A 252 1.93 -11.56 18.49
N GLN A 253 0.72 -12.14 18.54
CA GLN A 253 -0.49 -11.40 18.93
C GLN A 253 -0.35 -10.80 20.33
N GLU A 254 0.13 -11.57 21.30
CA GLU A 254 0.35 -11.10 22.68
C GLU A 254 1.38 -9.96 22.73
N GLN A 255 2.49 -10.08 22.00
CA GLN A 255 3.51 -9.04 21.89
C GLN A 255 2.98 -7.75 21.24
N ILE A 256 2.25 -7.86 20.12
CA ILE A 256 1.63 -6.71 19.44
C ILE A 256 0.62 -6.02 20.37
N ASN A 257 -0.23 -6.77 21.05
CA ASN A 257 -1.20 -6.21 21.99
C ASN A 257 -0.53 -5.51 23.19
N ALA A 258 0.62 -5.99 23.64
CA ALA A 258 1.41 -5.33 24.69
C ALA A 258 2.07 -4.04 24.24
N ALA A 259 2.43 -3.93 22.94
CA ALA A 259 3.03 -2.72 22.36
C ALA A 259 1.99 -1.63 22.03
N LYS A 260 0.70 -1.99 21.87
CA LYS A 260 -0.37 -1.06 21.52
C LYS A 260 -0.94 -0.32 22.73
N ASN A 261 -1.37 0.92 22.52
CA ASN A 261 -2.17 1.63 23.50
C ASN A 261 -3.56 0.98 23.67
N PRO A 262 -4.13 0.95 24.89
CA PRO A 262 -5.52 0.55 25.07
C PRO A 262 -6.45 1.54 24.38
N TRP A 263 -7.58 1.02 23.86
CA TRP A 263 -8.61 1.82 23.16
C TRP A 263 -8.06 2.62 21.97
N THR A 264 -7.10 2.06 21.24
CA THR A 264 -6.45 2.71 20.11
C THR A 264 -7.41 2.96 18.93
N VAL A 265 -8.44 2.11 18.77
CA VAL A 265 -9.52 2.32 17.80
C VAL A 265 -10.65 3.07 18.49
N SER A 266 -11.08 4.18 17.90
CA SER A 266 -12.18 5.01 18.46
C SER A 266 -13.52 4.29 18.43
N SER A 267 -14.46 4.68 19.30
CA SER A 267 -15.83 4.14 19.32
C SER A 267 -16.55 4.30 17.96
N LEU A 268 -16.28 5.40 17.24
CA LEU A 268 -16.85 5.62 15.91
C LEU A 268 -16.26 4.67 14.87
N ALA A 269 -14.95 4.42 14.92
CA ALA A 269 -14.28 3.47 14.03
C ALA A 269 -14.67 2.02 14.33
N ASP A 270 -14.86 1.68 15.62
CA ASP A 270 -15.38 0.38 16.05
C ASP A 270 -16.81 0.15 15.51
N ALA A 271 -17.72 1.11 15.72
CA ALA A 271 -19.09 1.05 15.22
C ALA A 271 -19.15 0.96 13.68
N ALA A 272 -18.37 1.78 12.98
CA ALA A 272 -18.26 1.73 11.52
C ALA A 272 -17.79 0.36 11.03
N GLY A 273 -16.74 -0.19 11.64
CA GLY A 273 -16.15 -1.47 11.25
C GLY A 273 -17.08 -2.68 11.50
N GLN A 274 -18.00 -2.57 12.45
CA GLN A 274 -18.97 -3.63 12.71
C GLN A 274 -19.99 -3.81 11.57
N VAL A 275 -20.22 -2.78 10.74
CA VAL A 275 -21.23 -2.80 9.68
C VAL A 275 -20.66 -2.64 8.26
N MET A 276 -19.56 -1.92 8.07
CA MET A 276 -19.08 -1.56 6.75
C MET A 276 -18.77 -2.77 5.86
N PHE A 277 -18.27 -3.86 6.44
CA PHE A 277 -17.89 -5.07 5.71
C PHE A 277 -19.09 -5.86 5.16
N THR A 278 -20.33 -5.51 5.54
CA THR A 278 -21.54 -6.12 5.02
C THR A 278 -22.12 -5.41 3.78
N ASP A 279 -21.56 -4.25 3.40
CA ASP A 279 -22.03 -3.48 2.25
C ASP A 279 -21.55 -4.11 0.92
N THR A 280 -22.22 -5.20 0.53
CA THR A 280 -21.93 -5.95 -0.69
C THR A 280 -22.16 -5.13 -1.95
N GLU A 281 -23.10 -4.19 -1.95
CA GLU A 281 -23.35 -3.30 -3.09
C GLU A 281 -22.14 -2.39 -3.32
N TYR A 282 -21.60 -1.77 -2.27
CA TYR A 282 -20.42 -0.93 -2.36
C TYR A 282 -19.20 -1.72 -2.83
N ILE A 283 -18.99 -2.94 -2.31
CA ILE A 283 -17.90 -3.83 -2.72
C ILE A 283 -17.99 -4.11 -4.23
N ASN A 284 -19.18 -4.50 -4.72
CA ASN A 284 -19.36 -4.85 -6.11
C ASN A 284 -19.20 -3.64 -7.04
N ARG A 285 -19.77 -2.48 -6.67
CA ARG A 285 -19.60 -1.23 -7.42
C ARG A 285 -18.15 -0.79 -7.48
N THR A 286 -17.43 -0.89 -6.39
CA THR A 286 -15.98 -0.57 -6.35
C THR A 286 -15.21 -1.46 -7.30
N ARG A 287 -15.42 -2.79 -7.23
CA ARG A 287 -14.70 -3.75 -8.09
C ARG A 287 -15.01 -3.55 -9.56
N SER A 288 -16.28 -3.30 -9.93
CA SER A 288 -16.66 -3.02 -11.32
C SER A 288 -15.99 -1.74 -11.83
N LEU A 289 -16.10 -0.65 -11.09
CA LEU A 289 -15.47 0.62 -11.47
C LEU A 289 -13.95 0.46 -11.69
N ILE A 290 -13.27 -0.13 -10.71
CA ILE A 290 -11.80 -0.26 -10.80
C ILE A 290 -11.38 -1.20 -11.93
N ARG A 291 -12.13 -2.26 -12.22
CA ARG A 291 -11.86 -3.13 -13.36
C ARG A 291 -12.01 -2.38 -14.68
N GLU A 292 -13.14 -1.70 -14.88
CA GLU A 292 -13.44 -0.97 -16.12
C GLU A 292 -12.42 0.15 -16.37
N GLU A 293 -12.10 0.93 -15.34
CA GLU A 293 -11.18 2.04 -15.46
C GLU A 293 -9.71 1.60 -15.57
N ARG A 294 -9.35 0.45 -14.97
CA ARG A 294 -8.04 -0.19 -15.19
C ARG A 294 -7.90 -0.60 -16.66
N GLU A 295 -8.88 -1.30 -17.21
CA GLU A 295 -8.89 -1.74 -18.60
C GLU A 295 -8.79 -0.54 -19.55
N TYR A 296 -9.57 0.51 -19.32
CA TYR A 296 -9.53 1.74 -20.11
C TYR A 296 -8.15 2.42 -20.06
N CYS A 297 -7.64 2.72 -18.87
CA CYS A 297 -6.38 3.47 -18.72
C CYS A 297 -5.18 2.67 -19.23
N VAL A 298 -5.11 1.38 -18.92
CA VAL A 298 -4.00 0.51 -19.37
C VAL A 298 -4.03 0.37 -20.89
N SER A 299 -5.19 0.15 -21.49
CA SER A 299 -5.33 0.06 -22.95
C SER A 299 -4.88 1.36 -23.62
N PHE A 300 -5.39 2.51 -23.18
CA PHE A 300 -5.05 3.82 -23.72
C PHE A 300 -3.54 4.10 -23.68
N LEU A 301 -2.90 3.88 -22.53
CA LEU A 301 -1.47 4.15 -22.36
C LEU A 301 -0.59 3.15 -23.13
N SER A 302 -1.04 1.92 -23.28
CA SER A 302 -0.30 0.90 -24.05
C SER A 302 -0.24 1.20 -25.56
N GLU A 303 -1.11 2.07 -26.07
CA GLU A 303 -1.04 2.57 -27.45
C GLU A 303 0.04 3.66 -27.65
N LEU A 304 0.60 4.20 -26.56
CA LEU A 304 1.64 5.24 -26.61
C LEU A 304 3.03 4.59 -26.61
N PRO A 305 3.78 4.63 -27.74
CA PRO A 305 5.03 3.85 -27.88
C PRO A 305 6.15 4.33 -26.93
N ASP A 306 6.06 5.55 -26.44
CA ASP A 306 7.03 6.17 -25.54
C ASP A 306 6.76 5.87 -24.05
N LEU A 307 5.80 4.97 -23.76
CA LEU A 307 5.48 4.54 -22.40
C LEU A 307 5.58 3.02 -22.26
N LYS A 308 6.06 2.57 -21.11
CA LYS A 308 5.90 1.19 -20.64
C LYS A 308 4.90 1.18 -19.49
N VAL A 309 3.78 0.49 -19.67
CA VAL A 309 2.76 0.29 -18.64
C VAL A 309 3.02 -1.05 -17.96
N PHE A 310 3.08 -1.05 -16.63
CA PHE A 310 3.29 -2.29 -15.88
C PHE A 310 1.96 -2.96 -15.50
N PRO A 311 1.95 -4.28 -15.22
CA PRO A 311 0.77 -4.99 -14.75
C PRO A 311 0.16 -4.33 -13.50
N ALA A 312 -1.17 -4.16 -13.48
CA ALA A 312 -1.86 -3.44 -12.41
C ALA A 312 -2.84 -4.35 -11.67
N TYR A 313 -2.49 -4.76 -10.45
CA TYR A 313 -3.35 -5.57 -9.57
C TYR A 313 -4.06 -4.73 -8.51
N ALA A 314 -3.54 -3.55 -8.16
CA ALA A 314 -4.17 -2.59 -7.24
C ALA A 314 -5.15 -1.65 -7.98
N ASN A 315 -5.62 -0.60 -7.30
CA ASN A 315 -6.40 0.48 -7.92
C ASN A 315 -5.54 1.59 -8.54
N PHE A 316 -4.31 1.28 -8.88
CA PHE A 316 -3.37 2.21 -9.52
C PHE A 316 -2.44 1.44 -10.48
N VAL A 317 -1.76 2.19 -11.34
CA VAL A 317 -0.80 1.67 -12.29
C VAL A 317 0.51 2.44 -12.22
N LEU A 318 1.63 1.73 -12.31
CA LEU A 318 2.95 2.29 -12.51
C LEU A 318 3.24 2.37 -14.01
N VAL A 319 3.81 3.49 -14.44
CA VAL A 319 4.16 3.74 -15.84
C VAL A 319 5.60 4.24 -15.90
N ARG A 320 6.38 3.77 -16.87
CA ARG A 320 7.71 4.28 -17.18
C ARG A 320 7.70 5.05 -18.48
N ILE A 321 8.30 6.23 -18.48
CA ILE A 321 8.53 7.05 -19.65
C ILE A 321 9.78 6.53 -20.36
N LEU A 322 9.65 6.22 -21.65
CA LEU A 322 10.76 5.75 -22.50
C LEU A 322 11.33 6.88 -23.37
N ARG A 323 10.57 7.97 -23.52
CA ARG A 323 10.98 9.16 -24.30
C ARG A 323 12.13 9.86 -23.60
N GLN A 324 13.24 10.03 -24.32
CA GLN A 324 14.37 10.80 -23.83
C GLN A 324 14.03 12.28 -23.58
N GLY A 325 14.50 12.81 -22.44
CA GLY A 325 14.29 14.20 -22.06
C GLY A 325 12.93 14.51 -21.47
N SER A 326 12.05 13.51 -21.27
CA SER A 326 10.79 13.66 -20.54
C SER A 326 10.86 12.92 -19.22
N THR A 327 10.28 13.51 -18.17
CA THR A 327 10.31 12.99 -16.79
C THR A 327 8.91 12.90 -16.21
N ALA A 328 8.77 12.17 -15.09
CA ALA A 328 7.54 12.15 -14.30
C ALA A 328 7.18 13.54 -13.76
N GLY A 329 8.19 14.38 -13.52
CA GLY A 329 8.02 15.79 -13.14
C GLY A 329 7.31 16.60 -14.21
N ASP A 330 7.58 16.37 -15.50
CA ASP A 330 6.89 17.07 -16.59
C ASP A 330 5.40 16.70 -16.66
N ILE A 331 5.09 15.40 -16.45
CA ILE A 331 3.69 14.95 -16.40
C ILE A 331 3.00 15.51 -15.15
N PHE A 332 3.71 15.54 -14.00
CA PHE A 332 3.18 16.12 -12.77
C PHE A 332 2.83 17.61 -12.96
N GLU A 333 3.76 18.40 -13.53
CA GLU A 333 3.56 19.81 -13.79
C GLU A 333 2.39 20.09 -14.78
N ALA A 334 2.28 19.28 -15.82
CA ALA A 334 1.17 19.38 -16.76
C ALA A 334 -0.18 19.04 -16.11
N ALA A 335 -0.20 17.98 -15.31
CA ALA A 335 -1.39 17.51 -14.63
C ALA A 335 -1.86 18.49 -13.54
N ILE A 336 -0.95 19.01 -12.70
CA ILE A 336 -1.32 19.91 -11.61
C ILE A 336 -1.88 21.25 -12.12
N ARG A 337 -1.42 21.74 -13.26
CA ARG A 337 -2.00 22.92 -13.94
C ARG A 337 -3.44 22.70 -14.38
N LYS A 338 -3.81 21.45 -14.67
CA LYS A 338 -5.18 21.02 -14.97
C LYS A 338 -5.92 20.53 -13.69
N LYS A 339 -5.41 20.83 -12.49
CA LYS A 339 -5.96 20.47 -11.18
C LYS A 339 -6.03 18.95 -10.96
N MET A 340 -5.06 18.23 -11.49
CA MET A 340 -4.90 16.79 -11.31
C MET A 340 -3.54 16.49 -10.66
N MET A 341 -3.51 15.73 -9.57
CA MET A 341 -2.27 15.41 -8.86
C MET A 341 -1.95 13.92 -9.01
N ILE A 342 -0.91 13.60 -9.78
CA ILE A 342 -0.34 12.26 -9.90
C ILE A 342 0.78 12.05 -8.86
N ARG A 343 1.41 10.89 -8.84
CA ARG A 343 2.60 10.59 -8.04
C ARG A 343 3.83 10.45 -8.93
N ASP A 344 4.78 11.36 -8.80
CA ASP A 344 6.17 11.18 -9.23
C ASP A 344 6.82 10.13 -8.32
N CYS A 345 7.35 9.05 -8.91
CA CYS A 345 7.91 7.92 -8.18
C CYS A 345 9.44 7.99 -7.99
N SER A 346 10.11 9.07 -8.39
CA SER A 346 11.58 9.22 -8.26
C SER A 346 12.09 9.16 -6.82
N SER A 347 11.24 9.35 -5.83
CA SER A 347 11.58 9.23 -4.41
C SER A 347 11.47 7.81 -3.83
N PHE A 348 10.97 6.84 -4.60
CA PHE A 348 10.97 5.45 -4.17
C PHE A 348 12.35 4.83 -4.41
N HIS A 349 12.78 3.99 -3.47
CA HIS A 349 14.02 3.23 -3.64
C HIS A 349 14.00 2.46 -4.98
N SER A 350 15.12 2.44 -5.70
CA SER A 350 15.31 1.80 -7.01
C SER A 350 14.44 2.29 -8.18
N LEU A 351 13.67 3.37 -8.02
CA LEU A 351 13.00 4.05 -9.12
C LEU A 351 13.67 5.40 -9.41
N ASP A 352 13.57 5.83 -10.66
CA ASP A 352 14.11 7.10 -11.13
C ASP A 352 13.02 8.06 -11.61
N GLU A 353 13.42 9.21 -12.16
CA GLU A 353 12.55 10.25 -12.68
C GLU A 353 11.74 9.86 -13.91
N SER A 354 11.97 8.66 -14.48
CA SER A 354 11.15 8.14 -15.57
C SER A 354 9.85 7.47 -15.10
N PHE A 355 9.67 7.24 -13.79
CA PHE A 355 8.52 6.51 -13.26
C PHE A 355 7.49 7.42 -12.62
N PHE A 356 6.23 7.25 -13.01
CA PHE A 356 5.09 7.87 -12.35
C PHE A 356 3.99 6.85 -12.07
N ARG A 357 3.13 7.16 -11.09
CA ARG A 357 2.00 6.32 -10.70
C ARG A 357 0.75 7.19 -10.56
N PHE A 358 -0.39 6.65 -10.97
CA PHE A 358 -1.69 7.26 -10.68
C PHE A 358 -2.73 6.19 -10.35
N CYS A 359 -3.74 6.52 -9.54
CA CYS A 359 -4.85 5.63 -9.25
C CYS A 359 -6.00 5.85 -10.23
N PHE A 360 -6.79 4.80 -10.43
CA PHE A 360 -7.99 4.86 -11.26
C PHE A 360 -9.09 5.62 -10.53
N MET A 361 -9.59 6.66 -11.19
CA MET A 361 -10.64 7.53 -10.70
C MET A 361 -11.96 7.27 -11.46
N ARG A 362 -12.91 8.19 -11.44
CA ARG A 362 -14.10 8.13 -12.30
C ARG A 362 -13.70 8.35 -13.76
N HIS A 363 -14.49 7.80 -14.68
CA HIS A 363 -14.16 7.81 -16.11
C HIS A 363 -13.79 9.20 -16.64
N GLU A 364 -14.59 10.21 -16.34
CA GLU A 364 -14.36 11.59 -16.80
C GLU A 364 -12.99 12.14 -16.33
N ASP A 365 -12.60 11.85 -15.11
CA ASP A 365 -11.29 12.26 -14.57
C ASP A 365 -10.15 11.50 -15.24
N ASN A 366 -10.32 10.19 -15.45
CA ASN A 366 -9.33 9.36 -16.14
C ASN A 366 -9.13 9.81 -17.58
N VAL A 367 -10.19 10.11 -18.33
CA VAL A 367 -10.11 10.66 -19.69
C VAL A 367 -9.25 11.93 -19.71
N ARG A 368 -9.52 12.89 -18.81
CA ARG A 368 -8.75 14.13 -18.70
C ARG A 368 -7.27 13.89 -18.42
N LEU A 369 -6.95 12.91 -17.54
CA LEU A 369 -5.57 12.56 -17.24
C LEU A 369 -4.89 11.88 -18.44
N MET A 370 -5.56 10.95 -19.12
CA MET A 370 -5.03 10.25 -20.28
C MET A 370 -4.68 11.24 -21.42
N GLU A 371 -5.56 12.20 -21.71
CA GLU A 371 -5.28 13.26 -22.68
C GLU A 371 -4.09 14.13 -22.24
N CYS A 372 -4.01 14.48 -20.96
CA CYS A 372 -2.89 15.25 -20.43
C CYS A 372 -1.55 14.52 -20.60
N ILE A 373 -1.50 13.22 -20.28
CA ILE A 373 -0.29 12.41 -20.47
C ILE A 373 0.08 12.33 -21.96
N LYS A 374 -0.88 12.08 -22.83
CA LYS A 374 -0.67 12.03 -24.27
C LYS A 374 -0.08 13.33 -24.82
N ASP A 375 -0.61 14.50 -24.39
CA ASP A 375 -0.11 15.82 -24.81
C ASP A 375 1.37 16.02 -24.42
N VAL A 376 1.74 15.64 -23.20
CA VAL A 376 3.14 15.73 -22.72
C VAL A 376 4.04 14.79 -23.51
N ILE A 377 3.65 13.54 -23.65
CA ILE A 377 4.45 12.51 -24.31
C ILE A 377 4.60 12.78 -25.81
N SER A 378 3.58 13.34 -26.48
CA SER A 378 3.69 13.73 -27.89
C SER A 378 4.50 15.01 -28.11
N GLY A 379 4.86 15.74 -27.07
CA GLY A 379 5.55 17.03 -27.17
C GLY A 379 4.65 18.20 -27.54
N SER A 380 3.35 18.01 -27.46
CA SER A 380 2.35 19.06 -27.73
C SER A 380 2.15 20.02 -26.55
N PHE A 381 2.69 19.66 -25.39
CA PHE A 381 2.62 20.47 -24.17
C PHE A 381 3.77 21.49 -24.13
N ILE A 382 3.46 22.78 -24.23
CA ILE A 382 4.41 23.88 -24.03
C ILE A 382 4.27 24.34 -22.57
N SER A 383 5.29 24.13 -21.75
CA SER A 383 5.33 24.64 -20.37
C SER A 383 5.44 26.18 -20.38
N ALA A 384 4.33 26.89 -20.22
CA ALA A 384 4.40 28.31 -19.87
C ALA A 384 4.85 28.46 -18.42
N PRO A 385 5.73 29.42 -18.05
CA PRO A 385 6.08 29.65 -16.67
C PRO A 385 4.82 30.02 -15.85
N PHE A 386 4.76 29.57 -14.58
CA PHE A 386 3.74 30.07 -13.65
C PHE A 386 3.92 31.59 -13.54
N SER A 387 2.91 32.36 -13.91
CA SER A 387 2.85 33.78 -13.52
C SER A 387 2.70 33.81 -12.00
N GLN A 388 3.74 34.36 -11.35
CA GLN A 388 3.76 34.63 -9.91
C GLN A 388 2.65 35.59 -9.49
#